data_8a70b91770e9d9798728e29c0028f4f3
#
_entry.id   8a70b91770e9d9798728e29c0028f4f3
#
_cell.length_a   1.000
_cell.length_b   1.000
_cell.length_c   1.000
_cell.angle_alpha   90.00
_cell.angle_beta   90.00
_cell.angle_gamma   90.00
#
_symmetry.space_group_name_H-M   'P 1'
#
loop_
_entity.id
_entity.type
_entity.pdbx_description
1 polymer ?
#
loop_
_entity_poly.entity_id
_entity_poly.type
_entity_poly.pdbx_seq_one_letter_code
_entity_poly.pdbx_strand_id
1 'polypeptide(L)'
;MQKRFFSSLALSLSLNLLIKPISVLVIDAGVQRVLGNEVYGQYFVLLTLTLVFNIFLDLGINNFTTRYIAQDESQLNQHVSRVFYLRLILFLCYAISVFGTAWLINIAPSLYMLLSLLVLNQFLIQSIAFIRSLFAGLHLFKTDTFISVLDRALLIMIMGSGLLFSIPSITINNFVLAQTACYFVTFLLASWLIRNEIKSIIPVFDAVYIINILKRSAPYALLVLLMLLYNRSDVVLLKQIAQDGNYQAGIYAQGYRLLDAFYMLGMIFAGLLFPVFSRMIHQRSHELSELVQVSGKLLIGGAIGIMFVSMYNGPFLLQFIYGDKVDGQSITVFVYLMIAFMAMSFNFIFGTLLTAGGFLRALNLSALVGVLVSVGFNIFLIPLYGAVGCAIAALITQVVVSFILVLISAKKLRIYFSVKSLLAFIGFTSSLFAIKMTLNLGSSIQKFLVDVLIVVVFAFLFSIVDLKSLRKIWQLKEDAQ
;
A
#
# COMPACT_ATOMS: atom_id res chain seq x y z
N MET A 1 -2.25 -31.02 -6.11
CA MET A 1 -2.01 -29.59 -6.41
C MET A 1 -2.48 -28.63 -5.31
N GLN A 2 -3.70 -28.75 -4.83
CA GLN A 2 -4.28 -27.84 -3.82
C GLN A 2 -3.44 -27.67 -2.54
N LYS A 3 -3.01 -28.74 -1.85
CA LYS A 3 -2.18 -28.62 -0.63
C LYS A 3 -0.85 -27.87 -0.86
N ARG A 4 -0.21 -28.04 -2.02
CA ARG A 4 1.04 -27.34 -2.37
C ARG A 4 0.79 -25.86 -2.66
N PHE A 5 -0.34 -25.52 -3.29
CA PHE A 5 -0.76 -24.14 -3.52
C PHE A 5 -1.03 -23.41 -2.20
N PHE A 6 -1.83 -24.01 -1.29
CA PHE A 6 -2.12 -23.41 0.02
C PHE A 6 -0.89 -23.21 0.90
N SER A 7 0.01 -24.23 0.92
CA SER A 7 1.27 -24.11 1.65
C SER A 7 2.14 -22.97 1.10
N SER A 8 2.22 -22.82 -0.24
CA SER A 8 2.97 -21.74 -0.86
C SER A 8 2.32 -20.36 -0.63
N LEU A 9 0.99 -20.28 -0.66
CA LEU A 9 0.26 -19.05 -0.38
C LEU A 9 0.43 -18.61 1.08
N ALA A 10 0.28 -19.53 2.03
CA ALA A 10 0.50 -19.26 3.45
C ALA A 10 1.94 -18.80 3.72
N LEU A 11 2.92 -19.50 3.13
CA LEU A 11 4.33 -19.11 3.21
C LEU A 11 4.56 -17.72 2.62
N SER A 12 3.99 -17.43 1.44
CA SER A 12 4.11 -16.13 0.80
C SER A 12 3.52 -15.01 1.67
N LEU A 13 2.33 -15.23 2.22
CA LEU A 13 1.68 -14.27 3.12
C LEU A 13 2.52 -14.05 4.38
N SER A 14 2.98 -15.12 5.03
CA SER A 14 3.78 -15.00 6.25
C SER A 14 5.11 -14.28 6.02
N LEU A 15 5.84 -14.62 4.96
CA LEU A 15 7.10 -13.97 4.63
C LEU A 15 6.92 -12.50 4.26
N ASN A 16 5.91 -12.17 3.46
CA ASN A 16 5.63 -10.78 3.10
C ASN A 16 5.15 -9.95 4.30
N LEU A 17 4.37 -10.56 5.23
CA LEU A 17 3.91 -9.91 6.46
C LEU A 17 5.03 -9.67 7.48
N LEU A 18 6.10 -10.46 7.46
CA LEU A 18 7.24 -10.27 8.35
C LEU A 18 8.29 -9.34 7.72
N ILE A 19 8.75 -9.67 6.52
CA ILE A 19 9.94 -9.03 5.92
C ILE A 19 9.64 -7.59 5.49
N LYS A 20 8.48 -7.32 4.87
CA LYS A 20 8.19 -5.95 4.37
C LYS A 20 7.99 -4.93 5.49
N PRO A 21 7.19 -5.18 6.55
CA PRO A 21 7.11 -4.25 7.67
C PRO A 21 8.44 -4.05 8.38
N ILE A 22 9.25 -5.10 8.56
CA ILE A 22 10.60 -4.98 9.15
C ILE A 22 11.47 -4.05 8.27
N SER A 23 11.45 -4.21 6.94
CA SER A 23 12.19 -3.30 6.05
C SER A 23 11.77 -1.84 6.22
N VAL A 24 10.47 -1.57 6.33
CA VAL A 24 9.94 -0.21 6.49
C VAL A 24 10.19 0.35 7.90
N LEU A 25 9.89 -0.43 8.93
CA LEU A 25 9.91 0.06 10.33
C LEU A 25 11.29 -0.01 10.99
N VAL A 26 12.21 -0.84 10.47
CA VAL A 26 13.56 -0.96 11.03
C VAL A 26 14.58 -0.28 10.11
N ILE A 27 14.57 -0.58 8.81
CA ILE A 27 15.59 -0.07 7.90
C ILE A 27 15.28 1.36 7.47
N ASP A 28 14.12 1.63 6.87
CA ASP A 28 13.77 2.99 6.42
C ASP A 28 13.75 3.97 7.61
N ALA A 29 13.13 3.58 8.72
CA ALA A 29 13.08 4.39 9.93
C ALA A 29 14.45 4.57 10.57
N GLY A 30 15.30 3.51 10.60
CA GLY A 30 16.68 3.58 11.08
C GLY A 30 17.53 4.55 10.26
N VAL A 31 17.38 4.54 8.94
CA VAL A 31 18.03 5.52 8.05
C VAL A 31 17.55 6.94 8.34
N GLN A 32 16.24 7.14 8.51
CA GLN A 32 15.70 8.46 8.87
C GLN A 32 16.22 8.95 10.24
N ARG A 33 16.31 8.05 11.22
CA ARG A 33 16.88 8.36 12.54
C ARG A 33 18.33 8.86 12.45
N VAL A 34 19.15 8.24 11.57
CA VAL A 34 20.56 8.64 11.38
C VAL A 34 20.65 9.95 10.60
N LEU A 35 19.93 10.09 9.50
CA LEU A 35 20.06 11.23 8.57
C LEU A 35 19.27 12.49 9.01
N GLY A 36 18.25 12.32 9.84
CA GLY A 36 17.35 13.39 10.25
C GLY A 36 16.24 13.67 9.21
N ASN A 37 15.29 14.51 9.66
CA ASN A 37 14.05 14.76 8.92
C ASN A 37 14.26 15.50 7.60
N GLU A 38 15.20 16.44 7.54
CA GLU A 38 15.42 17.24 6.34
C GLU A 38 15.97 16.41 5.16
N VAL A 39 17.05 15.66 5.40
CA VAL A 39 17.69 14.83 4.35
C VAL A 39 16.76 13.68 3.93
N TYR A 40 16.12 13.03 4.90
CA TYR A 40 15.17 11.96 4.61
C TYR A 40 13.91 12.49 3.90
N GLY A 41 13.46 13.70 4.25
CA GLY A 41 12.34 14.37 3.61
C GLY A 41 12.59 14.63 2.12
N GLN A 42 13.79 15.09 1.74
CA GLN A 42 14.18 15.24 0.33
C GLN A 42 14.04 13.91 -0.43
N TYR A 43 14.58 12.84 0.14
CA TYR A 43 14.42 11.49 -0.44
C TYR A 43 12.95 11.07 -0.52
N PHE A 44 12.17 11.30 0.53
CA PHE A 44 10.77 10.90 0.58
C PHE A 44 9.90 11.61 -0.46
N VAL A 45 10.17 12.89 -0.72
CA VAL A 45 9.54 13.66 -1.81
C VAL A 45 9.85 13.05 -3.17
N LEU A 46 11.13 12.79 -3.45
CA LEU A 46 11.55 12.20 -4.73
C LEU A 46 11.00 10.79 -4.92
N LEU A 47 11.03 9.97 -3.87
CA LEU A 47 10.44 8.63 -3.89
C LEU A 47 8.93 8.72 -4.17
N THR A 48 8.23 9.62 -3.49
CA THR A 48 6.78 9.80 -3.68
C THR A 48 6.45 10.25 -5.09
N LEU A 49 7.25 11.17 -5.67
CA LEU A 49 7.11 11.58 -7.06
C LEU A 49 7.22 10.39 -8.02
N THR A 50 8.21 9.50 -7.80
CA THR A 50 8.37 8.30 -8.62
C THR A 50 7.20 7.32 -8.46
N LEU A 51 6.62 7.22 -7.26
CA LEU A 51 5.47 6.35 -6.97
C LEU A 51 4.17 6.84 -7.60
N VAL A 52 3.95 8.16 -7.69
CA VAL A 52 2.74 8.75 -8.32
C VAL A 52 2.62 8.30 -9.77
N PHE A 53 3.72 8.27 -10.50
CA PHE A 53 3.72 7.88 -11.92
C PHE A 53 3.97 6.38 -12.16
N ASN A 54 4.15 5.58 -11.10
CA ASN A 54 4.50 4.15 -11.20
C ASN A 54 3.47 3.34 -12.03
N ILE A 55 2.21 3.79 -12.09
CA ILE A 55 1.18 3.14 -12.92
C ILE A 55 1.58 3.07 -14.39
N PHE A 56 2.33 4.04 -14.92
CA PHE A 56 2.81 4.01 -16.31
C PHE A 56 3.74 2.84 -16.60
N LEU A 57 4.41 2.26 -15.60
CA LEU A 57 5.30 1.11 -15.77
C LEU A 57 4.53 -0.23 -15.92
N ASP A 58 3.28 -0.31 -15.48
CA ASP A 58 2.52 -1.58 -15.51
C ASP A 58 1.22 -1.50 -16.31
N LEU A 59 0.39 -0.47 -16.11
CA LEU A 59 -0.94 -0.33 -16.73
C LEU A 59 -1.82 -1.60 -16.63
N GLY A 60 -1.56 -2.50 -15.64
CA GLY A 60 -2.27 -3.76 -15.46
C GLY A 60 -1.76 -4.93 -16.31
N ILE A 61 -0.60 -4.77 -16.97
CA ILE A 61 0.02 -5.81 -17.81
C ILE A 61 0.34 -7.05 -16.98
N ASN A 62 0.81 -6.90 -15.74
CA ASN A 62 1.16 -8.03 -14.89
C ASN A 62 -0.05 -8.95 -14.62
N ASN A 63 -1.21 -8.38 -14.31
CA ASN A 63 -2.44 -9.15 -14.12
C ASN A 63 -2.91 -9.82 -15.39
N PHE A 64 -2.82 -9.11 -16.54
CA PHE A 64 -3.12 -9.68 -17.85
C PHE A 64 -2.20 -10.85 -18.16
N THR A 65 -0.89 -10.68 -17.96
CA THR A 65 0.15 -11.69 -18.19
C THR A 65 -0.13 -12.97 -17.40
N THR A 66 -0.36 -12.85 -16.09
CA THR A 66 -0.65 -14.01 -15.23
C THR A 66 -1.86 -14.79 -15.76
N ARG A 67 -2.94 -14.09 -16.09
CA ARG A 67 -4.16 -14.75 -16.62
C ARG A 67 -3.94 -15.37 -17.99
N TYR A 68 -3.23 -14.66 -18.87
CA TYR A 68 -3.00 -15.08 -20.26
C TYR A 68 -2.15 -16.35 -20.32
N ILE A 69 -1.05 -16.39 -19.56
CA ILE A 69 -0.16 -17.55 -19.49
C ILE A 69 -0.83 -18.72 -18.78
N ALA A 70 -1.58 -18.49 -17.70
CA ALA A 70 -2.32 -19.56 -17.00
C ALA A 70 -3.40 -20.23 -17.86
N GLN A 71 -3.90 -19.55 -18.89
CA GLN A 71 -4.85 -20.13 -19.86
C GLN A 71 -4.17 -20.97 -20.95
N ASP A 72 -2.98 -20.56 -21.39
CA ASP A 72 -2.22 -21.26 -22.42
C ASP A 72 -0.70 -20.97 -22.27
N GLU A 73 0.01 -21.90 -21.65
CA GLU A 73 1.45 -21.80 -21.41
C GLU A 73 2.27 -21.74 -22.72
N SER A 74 1.76 -22.26 -23.82
CA SER A 74 2.43 -22.25 -25.13
C SER A 74 2.65 -20.84 -25.68
N GLN A 75 1.85 -19.87 -25.23
CA GLN A 75 1.92 -18.47 -25.63
C GLN A 75 3.01 -17.67 -24.92
N LEU A 76 3.74 -18.28 -23.97
CA LEU A 76 4.74 -17.60 -23.13
C LEU A 76 5.76 -16.82 -23.98
N ASN A 77 6.43 -17.48 -24.91
CA ASN A 77 7.48 -16.88 -25.74
C ASN A 77 6.94 -15.71 -26.59
N GLN A 78 5.78 -15.92 -27.21
CA GLN A 78 5.16 -14.91 -28.07
C GLN A 78 4.70 -13.69 -27.25
N HIS A 79 4.11 -13.93 -26.09
CA HIS A 79 3.66 -12.86 -25.19
C HIS A 79 4.85 -12.02 -24.70
N VAL A 80 5.91 -12.64 -24.17
CA VAL A 80 7.10 -11.94 -23.68
C VAL A 80 7.75 -11.12 -24.81
N SER A 81 7.86 -11.68 -26.02
CA SER A 81 8.41 -11.01 -27.19
C SER A 81 7.62 -9.75 -27.59
N ARG A 82 6.28 -9.79 -27.54
CA ARG A 82 5.41 -8.64 -27.87
C ARG A 82 5.35 -7.60 -26.76
N VAL A 83 5.38 -8.01 -25.50
CA VAL A 83 5.32 -7.10 -24.33
C VAL A 83 6.64 -6.33 -24.14
N PHE A 84 7.75 -6.83 -24.67
CA PHE A 84 9.06 -6.19 -24.52
C PHE A 84 9.06 -4.71 -24.96
N TYR A 85 8.65 -4.44 -26.21
CA TYR A 85 8.58 -3.05 -26.72
C TYR A 85 7.57 -2.20 -25.98
N LEU A 86 6.42 -2.77 -25.59
CA LEU A 86 5.43 -2.07 -24.80
C LEU A 86 6.05 -1.57 -23.49
N ARG A 87 6.77 -2.42 -22.76
CA ARG A 87 7.42 -2.04 -21.49
C ARG A 87 8.48 -0.97 -21.68
N LEU A 88 9.24 -1.00 -22.79
CA LEU A 88 10.21 0.05 -23.10
C LEU A 88 9.52 1.40 -23.33
N ILE A 89 8.43 1.42 -24.11
CA ILE A 89 7.63 2.63 -24.35
C ILE A 89 7.06 3.17 -23.03
N LEU A 90 6.50 2.30 -22.19
CA LEU A 90 5.94 2.68 -20.91
C LEU A 90 7.01 3.23 -19.96
N PHE A 91 8.22 2.67 -19.96
CA PHE A 91 9.34 3.20 -19.20
C PHE A 91 9.72 4.60 -19.66
N LEU A 92 9.79 4.85 -20.97
CA LEU A 92 10.06 6.19 -21.51
C LEU A 92 8.98 7.18 -21.12
N CYS A 93 7.70 6.82 -21.23
CA CYS A 93 6.58 7.66 -20.79
C CYS A 93 6.67 7.96 -19.28
N TYR A 94 7.00 6.96 -18.48
CA TYR A 94 7.21 7.09 -17.04
C TYR A 94 8.35 8.07 -16.73
N ALA A 95 9.54 7.85 -17.34
CA ALA A 95 10.70 8.68 -17.11
C ALA A 95 10.43 10.15 -17.52
N ILE A 96 9.83 10.37 -18.70
CA ILE A 96 9.44 11.72 -19.16
C ILE A 96 8.48 12.38 -18.16
N SER A 97 7.49 11.64 -17.65
CA SER A 97 6.53 12.18 -16.68
C SER A 97 7.20 12.57 -15.36
N VAL A 98 8.10 11.72 -14.83
CA VAL A 98 8.81 11.99 -13.57
C VAL A 98 9.78 13.16 -13.74
N PHE A 99 10.66 13.12 -14.74
CA PHE A 99 11.66 14.18 -14.96
C PHE A 99 11.00 15.50 -15.39
N GLY A 100 9.95 15.45 -16.22
CA GLY A 100 9.18 16.61 -16.62
C GLY A 100 8.51 17.30 -15.44
N THR A 101 7.89 16.51 -14.54
CA THR A 101 7.30 17.07 -13.30
C THR A 101 8.38 17.60 -12.37
N ALA A 102 9.51 16.90 -12.20
CA ALA A 102 10.63 17.35 -11.37
C ALA A 102 11.18 18.70 -11.86
N TRP A 103 11.25 18.90 -13.18
CA TRP A 103 11.63 20.16 -13.78
C TRP A 103 10.58 21.26 -13.53
N LEU A 104 9.30 20.96 -13.71
CA LEU A 104 8.19 21.92 -13.47
C LEU A 104 8.13 22.39 -12.02
N ILE A 105 8.43 21.51 -11.07
CA ILE A 105 8.43 21.83 -9.62
C ILE A 105 9.80 22.33 -9.12
N ASN A 106 10.73 22.64 -10.03
CA ASN A 106 12.05 23.20 -9.75
C ASN A 106 12.85 22.35 -8.73
N ILE A 107 12.95 21.03 -8.94
CA ILE A 107 13.84 20.18 -8.15
C ILE A 107 15.30 20.61 -8.38
N ALA A 108 16.07 20.74 -7.31
CA ALA A 108 17.46 21.17 -7.40
C ALA A 108 18.30 20.23 -8.28
N PRO A 109 19.18 20.75 -9.18
CA PRO A 109 19.97 19.95 -10.09
C PRO A 109 20.82 18.87 -9.39
N SER A 110 21.30 19.13 -8.18
CA SER A 110 22.06 18.18 -7.36
C SER A 110 21.28 16.91 -7.00
N LEU A 111 19.95 16.94 -7.04
CA LEU A 111 19.09 15.81 -6.70
C LEU A 111 18.70 14.93 -7.90
N TYR A 112 19.06 15.34 -9.14
CA TYR A 112 18.69 14.56 -10.33
C TYR A 112 19.41 13.20 -10.40
N MET A 113 20.62 13.09 -9.85
CA MET A 113 21.29 11.79 -9.73
C MET A 113 20.52 10.84 -8.81
N LEU A 114 20.08 11.34 -7.64
CA LEU A 114 19.24 10.56 -6.71
C LEU A 114 17.90 10.19 -7.35
N LEU A 115 17.27 11.13 -8.06
CA LEU A 115 16.00 10.90 -8.78
C LEU A 115 16.18 9.83 -9.86
N SER A 116 17.30 9.85 -10.61
CA SER A 116 17.60 8.85 -11.65
C SER A 116 17.72 7.44 -11.07
N LEU A 117 18.38 7.29 -9.91
CA LEU A 117 18.45 6.00 -9.20
C LEU A 117 17.06 5.53 -8.74
N LEU A 118 16.23 6.44 -8.25
CA LEU A 118 14.85 6.10 -7.84
C LEU A 118 13.99 5.70 -9.05
N VAL A 119 14.13 6.37 -10.18
CA VAL A 119 13.46 6.00 -11.44
C VAL A 119 13.91 4.60 -11.90
N LEU A 120 15.20 4.32 -11.84
CA LEU A 120 15.75 2.98 -12.13
C LEU A 120 15.22 1.94 -11.16
N ASN A 121 15.13 2.26 -9.86
CA ASN A 121 14.59 1.35 -8.85
C ASN A 121 13.13 0.98 -9.16
N GLN A 122 12.28 1.95 -9.53
CA GLN A 122 10.90 1.65 -9.90
C GLN A 122 10.81 0.78 -11.15
N PHE A 123 11.67 1.02 -12.14
CA PHE A 123 11.76 0.16 -13.34
C PHE A 123 12.18 -1.28 -12.99
N LEU A 124 13.17 -1.45 -12.12
CA LEU A 124 13.62 -2.77 -11.65
C LEU A 124 12.52 -3.48 -10.87
N ILE A 125 11.85 -2.79 -9.93
CA ILE A 125 10.73 -3.33 -9.14
C ILE A 125 9.61 -3.83 -10.07
N GLN A 126 9.23 -3.04 -11.07
CA GLN A 126 8.18 -3.42 -12.02
C GLN A 126 8.63 -4.52 -12.99
N SER A 127 9.91 -4.59 -13.30
CA SER A 127 10.49 -5.68 -14.10
C SER A 127 10.48 -6.99 -13.32
N ILE A 128 10.83 -6.95 -12.04
CA ILE A 128 10.69 -8.11 -11.12
C ILE A 128 9.22 -8.53 -11.02
N ALA A 129 8.29 -7.58 -10.85
CA ALA A 129 6.86 -7.85 -10.77
C ALA A 129 6.33 -8.53 -12.05
N PHE A 130 6.82 -8.12 -13.22
CA PHE A 130 6.48 -8.77 -14.49
C PHE A 130 6.98 -10.23 -14.54
N ILE A 131 8.24 -10.50 -14.19
CA ILE A 131 8.78 -11.86 -14.16
C ILE A 131 8.00 -12.72 -13.15
N ARG A 132 7.64 -12.15 -12.01
CA ARG A 132 6.78 -12.80 -11.02
C ARG A 132 5.39 -13.13 -11.58
N SER A 133 4.84 -12.28 -12.44
CA SER A 133 3.56 -12.57 -13.12
C SER A 133 3.66 -13.76 -14.08
N LEU A 134 4.85 -13.98 -14.69
CA LEU A 134 5.14 -15.18 -15.49
C LEU A 134 5.21 -16.43 -14.59
N PHE A 135 5.95 -16.37 -13.46
CA PHE A 135 5.99 -17.48 -12.50
C PHE A 135 4.60 -17.85 -11.98
N ALA A 136 3.77 -16.85 -11.68
CA ALA A 136 2.39 -17.09 -11.23
C ALA A 136 1.54 -17.72 -12.34
N GLY A 137 1.69 -17.27 -13.58
CA GLY A 137 1.02 -17.85 -14.76
C GLY A 137 1.43 -19.30 -15.05
N LEU A 138 2.69 -19.65 -14.83
CA LEU A 138 3.26 -20.99 -14.95
C LEU A 138 3.06 -21.86 -13.69
N HIS A 139 2.29 -21.38 -12.71
CA HIS A 139 2.05 -22.09 -11.45
C HIS A 139 3.31 -22.35 -10.61
N LEU A 140 4.41 -21.62 -10.83
CA LEU A 140 5.68 -21.72 -10.10
C LEU A 140 5.65 -20.90 -8.80
N PHE A 141 4.65 -21.12 -7.95
CA PHE A 141 4.35 -20.32 -6.75
C PHE A 141 5.47 -20.25 -5.73
N LYS A 142 6.29 -21.30 -5.59
CA LYS A 142 7.43 -21.29 -4.64
C LYS A 142 8.50 -20.29 -5.08
N THR A 143 8.82 -20.27 -6.37
CA THR A 143 9.79 -19.35 -6.97
C THR A 143 9.28 -17.92 -6.87
N ASP A 144 8.00 -17.68 -7.19
CA ASP A 144 7.37 -16.37 -7.01
C ASP A 144 7.46 -15.89 -5.57
N THR A 145 7.14 -16.76 -4.60
CA THR A 145 7.22 -16.44 -3.17
C THR A 145 8.63 -16.04 -2.77
N PHE A 146 9.64 -16.79 -3.17
CA PHE A 146 11.03 -16.51 -2.86
C PHE A 146 11.47 -15.15 -3.42
N ILE A 147 11.23 -14.91 -4.70
CA ILE A 147 11.58 -13.63 -5.37
C ILE A 147 10.80 -12.45 -4.75
N SER A 148 9.58 -12.67 -4.24
CA SER A 148 8.72 -11.60 -3.69
C SER A 148 9.26 -10.92 -2.44
N VAL A 149 10.22 -11.53 -1.75
CA VAL A 149 10.78 -11.02 -0.49
C VAL A 149 12.30 -10.84 -0.56
N LEU A 150 12.94 -11.32 -1.61
CA LEU A 150 14.41 -11.37 -1.71
C LEU A 150 15.04 -9.99 -1.67
N ASP A 151 14.50 -9.03 -2.41
CA ASP A 151 14.97 -7.64 -2.45
C ASP A 151 14.99 -7.01 -1.06
N ARG A 152 13.93 -7.22 -0.29
CA ARG A 152 13.80 -6.69 1.07
C ARG A 152 14.67 -7.43 2.06
N ALA A 153 14.80 -8.75 1.93
CA ALA A 153 15.70 -9.54 2.76
C ALA A 153 17.16 -9.12 2.56
N LEU A 154 17.59 -8.92 1.31
CA LEU A 154 18.93 -8.42 1.01
C LEU A 154 19.15 -7.01 1.59
N LEU A 155 18.16 -6.12 1.44
CA LEU A 155 18.25 -4.76 1.99
C LEU A 155 18.36 -4.78 3.53
N ILE A 156 17.58 -5.64 4.20
CA ILE A 156 17.66 -5.81 5.66
C ILE A 156 19.06 -6.30 6.06
N MET A 157 19.64 -7.24 5.33
CA MET A 157 20.99 -7.74 5.63
C MET A 157 22.06 -6.64 5.45
N ILE A 158 22.04 -5.93 4.32
CA ILE A 158 23.05 -4.91 4.01
C ILE A 158 22.91 -3.68 4.91
N MET A 159 21.72 -3.09 4.95
CA MET A 159 21.50 -1.87 5.72
C MET A 159 21.34 -2.14 7.22
N GLY A 160 20.79 -3.30 7.59
CA GLY A 160 20.67 -3.72 8.98
C GLY A 160 22.06 -3.90 9.63
N SER A 161 23.00 -4.53 8.93
CA SER A 161 24.38 -4.62 9.41
C SER A 161 25.03 -3.23 9.51
N GLY A 162 24.81 -2.35 8.54
CA GLY A 162 25.31 -0.97 8.58
C GLY A 162 24.79 -0.17 9.78
N LEU A 163 23.49 -0.30 10.09
CA LEU A 163 22.87 0.35 11.24
C LEU A 163 23.33 -0.24 12.58
N LEU A 164 23.49 -1.57 12.69
CA LEU A 164 23.93 -2.24 13.90
C LEU A 164 25.38 -1.95 14.25
N PHE A 165 26.26 -1.93 13.27
CA PHE A 165 27.71 -1.65 13.46
C PHE A 165 28.03 -0.15 13.43
N SER A 166 27.01 0.72 13.38
CA SER A 166 27.16 2.19 13.39
C SER A 166 28.19 2.68 12.36
N ILE A 167 28.12 2.14 11.14
CA ILE A 167 29.04 2.50 10.08
C ILE A 167 28.88 3.98 9.74
N PRO A 168 29.94 4.82 9.85
CA PRO A 168 29.84 6.28 9.73
C PRO A 168 29.37 6.81 8.37
N SER A 169 29.23 5.94 7.37
CA SER A 169 28.99 6.30 5.98
C SER A 169 27.54 6.12 5.50
N ILE A 170 26.55 6.06 6.41
CA ILE A 170 25.17 6.02 5.99
C ILE A 170 24.79 7.40 5.46
N THR A 171 24.74 7.53 4.14
CA THR A 171 24.19 8.67 3.42
C THR A 171 22.96 8.25 2.65
N ILE A 172 22.12 9.23 2.26
CA ILE A 172 20.94 8.92 1.46
C ILE A 172 21.28 8.29 0.12
N ASN A 173 22.39 8.70 -0.50
CA ASN A 173 22.88 8.13 -1.75
C ASN A 173 23.31 6.67 -1.59
N ASN A 174 24.05 6.35 -0.51
CA ASN A 174 24.45 4.97 -0.21
C ASN A 174 23.25 4.07 0.08
N PHE A 175 22.24 4.60 0.75
CA PHE A 175 20.99 3.89 0.98
C PHE A 175 20.27 3.56 -0.31
N VAL A 176 20.11 4.54 -1.22
CA VAL A 176 19.44 4.32 -2.51
C VAL A 176 20.26 3.42 -3.43
N LEU A 177 21.60 3.54 -3.40
CA LEU A 177 22.49 2.61 -4.13
C LEU A 177 22.37 1.18 -3.61
N ALA A 178 22.29 0.98 -2.29
CA ALA A 178 22.05 -0.33 -1.71
C ALA A 178 20.69 -0.91 -2.16
N GLN A 179 19.64 -0.09 -2.18
CA GLN A 179 18.34 -0.49 -2.74
C GLN A 179 18.48 -0.89 -4.21
N THR A 180 19.16 -0.08 -5.02
CA THR A 180 19.39 -0.37 -6.46
C THR A 180 20.11 -1.70 -6.64
N ALA A 181 21.18 -1.94 -5.87
CA ALA A 181 21.93 -3.20 -5.92
C ALA A 181 21.02 -4.40 -5.54
N CYS A 182 20.22 -4.30 -4.47
CA CYS A 182 19.29 -5.35 -4.06
C CYS A 182 18.26 -5.67 -5.15
N TYR A 183 17.65 -4.63 -5.75
CA TYR A 183 16.69 -4.82 -6.85
C TYR A 183 17.36 -5.40 -8.08
N PHE A 184 18.56 -4.95 -8.42
CA PHE A 184 19.30 -5.44 -9.56
C PHE A 184 19.68 -6.92 -9.41
N VAL A 185 20.20 -7.32 -8.25
CA VAL A 185 20.50 -8.73 -7.94
C VAL A 185 19.23 -9.58 -8.00
N THR A 186 18.13 -9.09 -7.43
CA THR A 186 16.83 -9.80 -7.47
C THR A 186 16.32 -9.93 -8.91
N PHE A 187 16.46 -8.88 -9.73
CA PHE A 187 16.08 -8.90 -11.15
C PHE A 187 16.91 -9.91 -11.94
N LEU A 188 18.24 -9.91 -11.75
CA LEU A 188 19.14 -10.88 -12.41
C LEU A 188 18.78 -12.31 -12.02
N LEU A 189 18.56 -12.58 -10.73
CA LEU A 189 18.19 -13.91 -10.26
C LEU A 189 16.82 -14.35 -10.80
N ALA A 190 15.83 -13.46 -10.77
CA ALA A 190 14.51 -13.75 -11.34
C ALA A 190 14.60 -14.04 -12.85
N SER A 191 15.38 -13.27 -13.58
CA SER A 191 15.63 -13.46 -15.02
C SER A 191 16.38 -14.77 -15.29
N TRP A 192 17.32 -15.13 -14.43
CA TRP A 192 18.05 -16.39 -14.53
C TRP A 192 17.14 -17.60 -14.28
N LEU A 193 16.24 -17.51 -13.31
CA LEU A 193 15.33 -18.60 -12.98
C LEU A 193 14.26 -18.83 -14.06
N ILE A 194 13.75 -17.78 -14.70
CA ILE A 194 12.73 -17.91 -15.75
C ILE A 194 13.30 -18.34 -17.11
N ARG A 195 14.62 -18.21 -17.32
CA ARG A 195 15.26 -18.48 -18.63
C ARG A 195 15.01 -19.90 -19.15
N ASN A 196 14.84 -20.87 -18.27
CA ASN A 196 14.62 -22.27 -18.65
C ASN A 196 13.22 -22.50 -19.25
N GLU A 197 12.25 -21.64 -18.90
CA GLU A 197 10.88 -21.68 -19.42
C GLU A 197 10.76 -20.90 -20.74
N ILE A 198 11.63 -19.91 -20.96
CA ILE A 198 11.62 -19.05 -22.14
C ILE A 198 12.68 -19.54 -23.12
N LYS A 199 12.27 -20.17 -24.21
CA LYS A 199 13.17 -20.78 -25.21
C LYS A 199 13.90 -19.72 -26.05
N SER A 200 13.18 -18.65 -26.46
CA SER A 200 13.78 -17.54 -27.23
C SER A 200 12.90 -16.29 -27.09
N ILE A 201 13.55 -15.14 -26.89
CA ILE A 201 12.90 -13.84 -26.94
C ILE A 201 13.37 -13.16 -28.24
N ILE A 202 12.48 -13.09 -29.22
CA ILE A 202 12.68 -12.26 -30.40
C ILE A 202 11.71 -11.10 -30.27
N PRO A 203 12.19 -9.89 -29.87
CA PRO A 203 11.31 -8.76 -29.69
C PRO A 203 10.54 -8.44 -30.98
N VAL A 204 9.20 -8.44 -30.90
CA VAL A 204 8.33 -8.13 -32.02
C VAL A 204 7.49 -6.91 -31.65
N PHE A 205 7.52 -5.90 -32.52
CA PHE A 205 6.65 -4.74 -32.40
C PHE A 205 5.30 -5.03 -33.05
N ASP A 206 4.27 -5.27 -32.20
CA ASP A 206 2.90 -5.52 -32.63
C ASP A 206 2.00 -4.39 -32.12
N ALA A 207 1.81 -3.37 -32.94
CA ALA A 207 1.02 -2.18 -32.59
C ALA A 207 -0.44 -2.53 -32.25
N VAL A 208 -1.04 -3.51 -32.97
CA VAL A 208 -2.44 -3.93 -32.73
C VAL A 208 -2.56 -4.59 -31.37
N TYR A 209 -1.63 -5.46 -31.01
CA TYR A 209 -1.58 -6.12 -29.72
C TYR A 209 -1.39 -5.11 -28.58
N ILE A 210 -0.46 -4.17 -28.73
CA ILE A 210 -0.17 -3.10 -27.78
C ILE A 210 -1.43 -2.25 -27.53
N ILE A 211 -2.07 -1.75 -28.59
CA ILE A 211 -3.27 -0.91 -28.50
C ILE A 211 -4.43 -1.66 -27.84
N ASN A 212 -4.61 -2.95 -28.14
CA ASN A 212 -5.65 -3.76 -27.53
C ASN A 212 -5.46 -3.96 -26.02
N ILE A 213 -4.21 -4.22 -25.56
CA ILE A 213 -3.89 -4.29 -24.13
C ILE A 213 -4.17 -2.95 -23.48
N LEU A 214 -3.65 -1.85 -24.01
CA LEU A 214 -3.82 -0.51 -23.46
C LEU A 214 -5.31 -0.11 -23.34
N LYS A 215 -6.12 -0.35 -24.38
CA LYS A 215 -7.56 -0.06 -24.34
C LYS A 215 -8.31 -0.84 -23.26
N ARG A 216 -7.97 -2.12 -23.06
CA ARG A 216 -8.60 -2.96 -22.03
C ARG A 216 -8.16 -2.59 -20.61
N SER A 217 -6.92 -2.14 -20.45
CA SER A 217 -6.34 -1.77 -19.16
C SER A 217 -6.63 -0.32 -18.75
N ALA A 218 -6.90 0.59 -19.71
CA ALA A 218 -7.06 2.02 -19.47
C ALA A 218 -8.04 2.40 -18.32
N PRO A 219 -9.23 1.80 -18.19
CA PRO A 219 -10.15 2.16 -17.11
C PRO A 219 -9.63 1.80 -15.72
N TYR A 220 -8.88 0.68 -15.62
CA TYR A 220 -8.22 0.27 -14.37
C TYR A 220 -6.99 1.13 -14.08
N ALA A 221 -6.20 1.43 -15.12
CA ALA A 221 -5.04 2.30 -15.01
C ALA A 221 -5.43 3.71 -14.54
N LEU A 222 -6.53 4.27 -15.07
CA LEU A 222 -7.07 5.55 -14.63
C LEU A 222 -7.46 5.51 -13.15
N LEU A 223 -8.13 4.44 -12.69
CA LEU A 223 -8.49 4.27 -11.29
C LEU A 223 -7.24 4.29 -10.40
N VAL A 224 -6.24 3.49 -10.75
CA VAL A 224 -4.99 3.39 -9.96
C VAL A 224 -4.23 4.73 -9.98
N LEU A 225 -4.17 5.42 -11.12
CA LEU A 225 -3.56 6.75 -11.21
C LEU A 225 -4.24 7.75 -10.28
N LEU A 226 -5.58 7.85 -10.34
CA LEU A 226 -6.33 8.75 -9.48
C LEU A 226 -6.15 8.40 -7.99
N MET A 227 -6.12 7.10 -7.66
CA MET A 227 -5.85 6.64 -6.30
C MET A 227 -4.43 7.01 -5.84
N LEU A 228 -3.43 6.86 -6.69
CA LEU A 228 -2.05 7.28 -6.37
C LEU A 228 -1.97 8.80 -6.20
N LEU A 229 -2.66 9.56 -7.03
CA LEU A 229 -2.70 11.03 -6.91
C LEU A 229 -3.26 11.47 -5.56
N TYR A 230 -4.45 11.03 -5.15
CA TYR A 230 -5.00 11.51 -3.88
C TYR A 230 -4.33 10.90 -2.63
N ASN A 231 -3.60 9.77 -2.76
CA ASN A 231 -2.88 9.17 -1.63
C ASN A 231 -1.41 9.62 -1.52
N ARG A 232 -0.81 10.17 -2.57
CA ARG A 232 0.63 10.42 -2.61
C ARG A 232 1.03 11.84 -3.03
N SER A 233 0.17 12.60 -3.73
CA SER A 233 0.53 13.96 -4.17
C SER A 233 0.70 14.95 -3.03
N ASP A 234 0.14 14.64 -1.88
CA ASP A 234 0.19 15.44 -0.65
C ASP A 234 1.63 15.76 -0.22
N VAL A 235 2.55 14.79 -0.28
CA VAL A 235 3.97 14.99 0.04
C VAL A 235 4.67 15.95 -0.94
N VAL A 236 4.33 15.86 -2.22
CA VAL A 236 4.88 16.75 -3.25
C VAL A 236 4.36 18.17 -3.05
N LEU A 237 3.06 18.32 -2.75
CA LEU A 237 2.45 19.61 -2.43
C LEU A 237 3.05 20.19 -1.14
N LEU A 238 3.25 19.35 -0.12
CA LEU A 238 3.86 19.77 1.15
C LEU A 238 5.24 20.39 0.93
N LYS A 239 6.09 19.75 0.11
CA LYS A 239 7.41 20.31 -0.22
C LYS A 239 7.31 21.67 -0.93
N GLN A 240 6.33 21.85 -1.81
CA GLN A 240 6.22 23.06 -2.61
C GLN A 240 5.59 24.24 -1.87
N ILE A 241 4.69 23.96 -0.93
CA ILE A 241 3.86 24.98 -0.28
C ILE A 241 4.39 25.36 1.10
N ALA A 242 4.96 24.39 1.87
CA ALA A 242 5.47 24.69 3.19
C ALA A 242 6.82 25.44 3.14
N GLN A 243 7.06 26.32 4.12
CA GLN A 243 8.32 27.11 4.20
C GLN A 243 9.54 26.20 4.27
N ASP A 244 9.52 25.20 5.19
CA ASP A 244 10.59 24.21 5.33
C ASP A 244 10.16 22.87 4.73
N GLY A 245 9.77 22.88 3.45
CA GLY A 245 9.08 21.78 2.80
C GLY A 245 9.79 20.42 2.90
N ASN A 246 11.12 20.38 2.87
CA ASN A 246 11.88 19.14 3.03
C ASN A 246 11.80 18.61 4.47
N TYR A 247 11.96 19.48 5.46
CA TYR A 247 11.83 19.11 6.87
C TYR A 247 10.41 18.64 7.20
N GLN A 248 9.41 19.38 6.73
CA GLN A 248 7.99 19.02 6.88
C GLN A 248 7.65 17.67 6.21
N ALA A 249 8.23 17.40 5.05
CA ALA A 249 8.09 16.10 4.38
C ALA A 249 8.73 14.96 5.18
N GLY A 250 9.84 15.23 5.88
CA GLY A 250 10.46 14.27 6.80
C GLY A 250 9.60 13.97 8.02
N ILE A 251 9.01 15.01 8.65
CA ILE A 251 8.03 14.85 9.73
C ILE A 251 6.84 13.99 9.25
N TYR A 252 6.28 14.31 8.09
CA TYR A 252 5.16 13.57 7.50
C TYR A 252 5.54 12.11 7.22
N ALA A 253 6.76 11.86 6.74
CA ALA A 253 7.26 10.52 6.46
C ALA A 253 7.26 9.61 7.68
N GLN A 254 7.55 10.12 8.89
CA GLN A 254 7.54 9.33 10.12
C GLN A 254 6.16 8.67 10.36
N GLY A 255 5.09 9.44 10.27
CA GLY A 255 3.73 8.91 10.42
C GLY A 255 3.31 8.07 9.21
N TYR A 256 3.69 8.50 8.00
CA TYR A 256 3.28 7.86 6.76
C TYR A 256 3.88 6.45 6.56
N ARG A 257 5.10 6.20 7.05
CA ARG A 257 5.72 4.86 7.02
C ARG A 257 4.96 3.85 7.88
N LEU A 258 4.46 4.28 9.03
CA LEU A 258 3.58 3.44 9.84
C LEU A 258 2.23 3.19 9.14
N LEU A 259 1.66 4.24 8.53
CA LEU A 259 0.46 4.11 7.70
C LEU A 259 0.67 3.08 6.57
N ASP A 260 1.82 3.14 5.85
CA ASP A 260 2.17 2.18 4.80
C ASP A 260 2.22 0.74 5.33
N ALA A 261 2.77 0.52 6.52
CA ALA A 261 2.82 -0.81 7.13
C ALA A 261 1.41 -1.37 7.43
N PHE A 262 0.51 -0.55 7.98
CA PHE A 262 -0.88 -0.95 8.20
C PHE A 262 -1.68 -1.07 6.90
N TYR A 263 -1.42 -0.21 5.92
CA TYR A 263 -2.02 -0.30 4.60
C TYR A 263 -1.75 -1.65 3.91
N MET A 264 -0.54 -2.21 4.07
CA MET A 264 -0.22 -3.54 3.55
C MET A 264 -1.14 -4.63 4.11
N LEU A 265 -1.50 -4.57 5.40
CA LEU A 265 -2.45 -5.51 6.01
C LEU A 265 -3.83 -5.40 5.36
N GLY A 266 -4.32 -4.17 5.18
CA GLY A 266 -5.60 -3.89 4.51
C GLY A 266 -5.63 -4.43 3.08
N MET A 267 -4.56 -4.22 2.31
CA MET A 267 -4.43 -4.73 0.93
C MET A 267 -4.42 -6.25 0.83
N ILE A 268 -3.75 -6.94 1.76
CA ILE A 268 -3.77 -8.41 1.83
C ILE A 268 -5.20 -8.90 2.06
N PHE A 269 -5.90 -8.27 3.00
CA PHE A 269 -7.28 -8.62 3.30
C PHE A 269 -8.22 -8.35 2.10
N ALA A 270 -8.07 -7.20 1.44
CA ALA A 270 -8.80 -6.87 0.22
C ALA A 270 -8.54 -7.91 -0.91
N GLY A 271 -7.28 -8.32 -1.08
CA GLY A 271 -6.91 -9.37 -2.04
C GLY A 271 -7.57 -10.72 -1.77
N LEU A 272 -7.76 -11.08 -0.50
CA LEU A 272 -8.48 -12.30 -0.11
C LEU A 272 -9.99 -12.19 -0.35
N LEU A 273 -10.57 -11.01 -0.16
CA LEU A 273 -12.01 -10.78 -0.35
C LEU A 273 -12.41 -10.66 -1.82
N PHE A 274 -11.54 -10.13 -2.67
CA PHE A 274 -11.86 -9.84 -4.06
C PHE A 274 -12.44 -11.03 -4.84
N PRO A 275 -11.82 -12.23 -4.88
CA PRO A 275 -12.36 -13.38 -5.60
C PRO A 275 -13.68 -13.87 -5.00
N VAL A 276 -13.84 -13.81 -3.68
CA VAL A 276 -15.06 -14.23 -3.01
C VAL A 276 -16.21 -13.29 -3.35
N PHE A 277 -15.99 -11.97 -3.27
CA PHE A 277 -16.99 -10.98 -3.68
C PHE A 277 -17.38 -11.13 -5.14
N SER A 278 -16.40 -11.32 -6.04
CA SER A 278 -16.66 -11.48 -7.47
C SER A 278 -17.56 -12.68 -7.75
N ARG A 279 -17.32 -13.82 -7.12
CA ARG A 279 -18.15 -15.02 -7.25
C ARG A 279 -19.56 -14.80 -6.68
N MET A 280 -19.68 -14.27 -5.46
CA MET A 280 -20.98 -14.08 -4.80
C MET A 280 -21.86 -13.06 -5.53
N ILE A 281 -21.26 -12.00 -6.10
CA ILE A 281 -21.98 -11.02 -6.92
C ILE A 281 -22.49 -11.71 -8.19
N HIS A 282 -21.66 -12.52 -8.87
CA HIS A 282 -22.07 -13.23 -10.07
C HIS A 282 -23.21 -14.23 -9.80
N GLN A 283 -23.15 -14.93 -8.68
CA GLN A 283 -24.17 -15.89 -8.23
C GLN A 283 -25.40 -15.23 -7.59
N ARG A 284 -25.42 -13.88 -7.45
CA ARG A 284 -26.48 -13.13 -6.74
C ARG A 284 -26.77 -13.69 -5.34
N SER A 285 -25.72 -14.10 -4.63
CA SER A 285 -25.84 -14.73 -3.31
C SER A 285 -26.45 -13.77 -2.27
N HIS A 286 -27.44 -14.25 -1.53
CA HIS A 286 -28.02 -13.52 -0.39
C HIS A 286 -27.03 -13.34 0.77
N GLU A 287 -25.98 -14.17 0.85
CA GLU A 287 -24.96 -14.13 1.90
C GLU A 287 -23.91 -13.03 1.69
N LEU A 288 -23.91 -12.35 0.53
CA LEU A 288 -22.96 -11.27 0.23
C LEU A 288 -22.99 -10.18 1.30
N SER A 289 -24.21 -9.79 1.74
CA SER A 289 -24.37 -8.76 2.78
C SER A 289 -23.80 -9.20 4.14
N GLU A 290 -23.96 -10.47 4.49
CA GLU A 290 -23.40 -11.05 5.72
C GLU A 290 -21.86 -11.04 5.66
N LEU A 291 -21.26 -11.48 4.55
CA LEU A 291 -19.82 -11.46 4.36
C LEU A 291 -19.23 -10.05 4.45
N VAL A 292 -19.90 -9.05 3.83
CA VAL A 292 -19.48 -7.64 3.91
C VAL A 292 -19.54 -7.15 5.37
N GLN A 293 -20.58 -7.52 6.14
CA GLN A 293 -20.69 -7.12 7.54
C GLN A 293 -19.60 -7.75 8.41
N VAL A 294 -19.31 -9.04 8.23
CA VAL A 294 -18.27 -9.74 9.00
C VAL A 294 -16.88 -9.20 8.65
N SER A 295 -16.59 -9.04 7.35
CA SER A 295 -15.33 -8.45 6.89
C SER A 295 -15.18 -7.01 7.37
N GLY A 296 -16.30 -6.24 7.37
CA GLY A 296 -16.37 -4.89 7.89
C GLY A 296 -16.05 -4.83 9.38
N LYS A 297 -16.64 -5.69 10.18
CA LYS A 297 -16.34 -5.75 11.62
C LYS A 297 -14.86 -5.97 11.88
N LEU A 298 -14.25 -6.93 11.20
CA LEU A 298 -12.82 -7.25 11.37
C LEU A 298 -11.90 -6.09 10.96
N LEU A 299 -12.06 -5.56 9.75
CA LEU A 299 -11.17 -4.51 9.23
C LEU A 299 -11.39 -3.17 9.91
N ILE A 300 -12.64 -2.70 10.00
CA ILE A 300 -12.95 -1.41 10.60
C ILE A 300 -12.70 -1.46 12.11
N GLY A 301 -13.11 -2.54 12.78
CA GLY A 301 -12.84 -2.73 14.21
C GLY A 301 -11.34 -2.80 14.52
N GLY A 302 -10.58 -3.53 13.72
CA GLY A 302 -9.11 -3.56 13.83
C GLY A 302 -8.49 -2.17 13.61
N ALA A 303 -8.96 -1.41 12.62
CA ALA A 303 -8.49 -0.05 12.35
C ALA A 303 -8.86 0.93 13.48
N ILE A 304 -10.05 0.79 14.12
CA ILE A 304 -10.42 1.56 15.31
C ILE A 304 -9.46 1.24 16.46
N GLY A 305 -9.12 -0.05 16.65
CA GLY A 305 -8.13 -0.45 17.66
C GLY A 305 -6.76 0.16 17.42
N ILE A 306 -6.26 0.10 16.17
CA ILE A 306 -4.98 0.73 15.78
C ILE A 306 -5.03 2.24 16.01
N MET A 307 -6.09 2.92 15.59
CA MET A 307 -6.32 4.35 15.83
C MET A 307 -6.25 4.66 17.33
N PHE A 308 -6.99 3.93 18.16
CA PHE A 308 -7.03 4.13 19.61
C PHE A 308 -5.65 3.96 20.25
N VAL A 309 -4.95 2.86 19.97
CA VAL A 309 -3.61 2.62 20.50
C VAL A 309 -2.63 3.73 20.05
N SER A 310 -2.71 4.15 18.80
CA SER A 310 -1.86 5.20 18.23
C SER A 310 -2.12 6.57 18.84
N MET A 311 -3.37 6.92 19.12
CA MET A 311 -3.71 8.21 19.77
C MET A 311 -3.11 8.33 21.16
N TYR A 312 -3.11 7.25 21.94
CA TYR A 312 -2.68 7.29 23.33
C TYR A 312 -1.22 6.88 23.53
N ASN A 313 -0.60 6.21 22.56
CA ASN A 313 0.79 5.76 22.64
C ASN A 313 1.66 6.33 21.51
N GLY A 314 1.18 7.32 20.77
CA GLY A 314 1.93 7.96 19.68
C GLY A 314 3.34 8.42 20.06
N PRO A 315 3.52 9.17 21.18
CA PRO A 315 4.84 9.56 21.65
C PRO A 315 5.78 8.37 21.88
N PHE A 316 5.31 7.33 22.57
CA PHE A 316 6.09 6.13 22.85
C PHE A 316 6.47 5.39 21.55
N LEU A 317 5.51 5.17 20.64
CA LEU A 317 5.74 4.45 19.40
C LEU A 317 6.74 5.17 18.49
N LEU A 318 6.56 6.47 18.29
CA LEU A 318 7.46 7.25 17.45
C LEU A 318 8.85 7.39 18.06
N GLN A 319 8.96 7.66 19.36
CA GLN A 319 10.26 7.74 20.04
C GLN A 319 10.99 6.39 20.02
N PHE A 320 10.29 5.28 20.17
CA PHE A 320 10.89 3.95 20.06
C PHE A 320 11.51 3.71 18.68
N ILE A 321 10.84 4.17 17.62
CA ILE A 321 11.27 3.95 16.23
C ILE A 321 12.32 4.99 15.79
N TYR A 322 12.04 6.29 16.02
CA TYR A 322 12.82 7.40 15.46
C TYR A 322 13.72 8.11 16.49
N GLY A 323 13.66 7.72 17.78
CA GLY A 323 14.47 8.31 18.85
C GLY A 323 14.22 9.81 19.03
N ASP A 324 15.31 10.59 19.15
CA ASP A 324 15.28 12.03 19.42
C ASP A 324 14.87 12.88 18.20
N LYS A 325 14.58 12.27 17.05
CA LYS A 325 14.13 12.97 15.83
C LYS A 325 12.63 13.23 15.80
N VAL A 326 11.93 12.90 16.88
CA VAL A 326 10.49 13.08 17.04
C VAL A 326 10.19 14.39 17.73
N ASP A 327 9.29 15.18 17.17
CA ASP A 327 8.74 16.38 17.78
C ASP A 327 7.22 16.30 17.97
N GLY A 328 6.61 17.34 18.55
CA GLY A 328 5.16 17.39 18.76
C GLY A 328 4.36 17.36 17.45
N GLN A 329 4.90 17.90 16.35
CA GLN A 329 4.24 17.86 15.05
C GLN A 329 4.24 16.44 14.48
N SER A 330 5.35 15.68 14.63
CA SER A 330 5.44 14.26 14.21
C SER A 330 4.37 13.41 14.88
N ILE A 331 4.15 13.61 16.18
CA ILE A 331 3.13 12.88 16.94
C ILE A 331 1.73 13.22 16.42
N THR A 332 1.46 14.50 16.21
CA THR A 332 0.17 14.99 15.72
C THR A 332 -0.12 14.45 14.30
N VAL A 333 0.85 14.51 13.40
CA VAL A 333 0.76 13.93 12.05
C VAL A 333 0.46 12.44 12.11
N PHE A 334 1.18 11.70 12.94
CA PHE A 334 0.94 10.25 13.10
C PHE A 334 -0.47 9.94 13.56
N VAL A 335 -0.98 10.66 14.56
CA VAL A 335 -2.34 10.48 15.07
C VAL A 335 -3.38 10.73 13.96
N TYR A 336 -3.30 11.84 13.24
CA TYR A 336 -4.23 12.12 12.13
C TYR A 336 -4.16 11.10 11.02
N LEU A 337 -2.97 10.61 10.68
CA LEU A 337 -2.81 9.54 9.69
C LEU A 337 -3.40 8.20 10.17
N MET A 338 -3.35 7.89 11.46
CA MET A 338 -4.01 6.69 11.98
C MET A 338 -5.54 6.82 12.02
N ILE A 339 -6.06 8.02 12.25
CA ILE A 339 -7.50 8.29 12.06
C ILE A 339 -7.88 8.16 10.57
N ALA A 340 -7.03 8.65 9.66
CA ALA A 340 -7.22 8.47 8.22
C ALA A 340 -7.20 6.98 7.84
N PHE A 341 -6.33 6.16 8.45
CA PHE A 341 -6.31 4.71 8.24
C PHE A 341 -7.63 4.03 8.62
N MET A 342 -8.26 4.46 9.71
CA MET A 342 -9.59 3.97 10.07
C MET A 342 -10.61 4.28 8.96
N ALA A 343 -10.59 5.48 8.38
CA ALA A 343 -11.43 5.80 7.23
C ALA A 343 -11.04 4.97 5.99
N MET A 344 -9.74 4.75 5.71
CA MET A 344 -9.26 3.90 4.61
C MET A 344 -9.73 2.44 4.72
N SER A 345 -10.00 1.94 5.93
CA SER A 345 -10.47 0.58 6.12
C SER A 345 -11.82 0.30 5.41
N PHE A 346 -12.65 1.31 5.24
CA PHE A 346 -13.87 1.21 4.43
C PHE A 346 -13.53 1.04 2.94
N ASN A 347 -12.46 1.69 2.44
CA ASN A 347 -12.06 1.57 1.04
C ASN A 347 -11.58 0.16 0.72
N PHE A 348 -10.90 -0.54 1.64
CA PHE A 348 -10.50 -1.94 1.45
C PHE A 348 -11.69 -2.88 1.28
N ILE A 349 -12.84 -2.56 1.85
CA ILE A 349 -14.06 -3.39 1.74
C ILE A 349 -14.90 -2.94 0.55
N PHE A 350 -15.38 -1.69 0.59
CA PHE A 350 -16.34 -1.19 -0.39
C PHE A 350 -15.70 -0.92 -1.75
N GLY A 351 -14.44 -0.47 -1.78
CA GLY A 351 -13.66 -0.34 -3.01
C GLY A 351 -13.44 -1.69 -3.68
N THR A 352 -13.04 -2.71 -2.92
CA THR A 352 -12.87 -4.09 -3.42
C THR A 352 -14.20 -4.67 -3.91
N LEU A 353 -15.28 -4.46 -3.16
CA LEU A 353 -16.62 -4.91 -3.51
C LEU A 353 -17.10 -4.31 -4.85
N LEU A 354 -16.95 -2.99 -5.02
CA LEU A 354 -17.32 -2.29 -6.23
C LEU A 354 -16.41 -2.68 -7.42
N THR A 355 -15.13 -2.93 -7.17
CA THR A 355 -14.21 -3.44 -8.18
C THR A 355 -14.61 -4.84 -8.64
N ALA A 356 -14.96 -5.73 -7.71
CA ALA A 356 -15.44 -7.07 -7.98
C ALA A 356 -16.77 -7.06 -8.76
N GLY A 357 -17.63 -6.07 -8.51
CA GLY A 357 -18.88 -5.83 -9.23
C GLY A 357 -18.72 -5.13 -10.57
N GLY A 358 -17.51 -4.73 -10.97
CA GLY A 358 -17.25 -4.08 -12.27
C GLY A 358 -17.67 -2.61 -12.34
N PHE A 359 -17.94 -1.93 -11.20
CA PHE A 359 -18.41 -0.54 -11.16
C PHE A 359 -17.30 0.49 -11.36
N LEU A 360 -16.41 0.28 -12.35
CA LEU A 360 -15.21 1.09 -12.58
C LEU A 360 -15.50 2.58 -12.80
N ARG A 361 -16.60 2.93 -13.50
CA ARG A 361 -16.96 4.35 -13.71
C ARG A 361 -17.25 5.06 -12.39
N ALA A 362 -17.95 4.41 -11.47
CA ALA A 362 -18.26 4.97 -10.17
C ALA A 362 -17.00 5.11 -9.30
N LEU A 363 -16.12 4.11 -9.35
CA LEU A 363 -14.81 4.15 -8.67
C LEU A 363 -13.93 5.27 -9.19
N ASN A 364 -13.83 5.44 -10.52
CA ASN A 364 -13.05 6.52 -11.13
C ASN A 364 -13.58 7.90 -10.74
N LEU A 365 -14.92 8.07 -10.72
CA LEU A 365 -15.52 9.33 -10.29
C LEU A 365 -15.26 9.60 -8.80
N SER A 366 -15.38 8.59 -7.95
CA SER A 366 -15.07 8.71 -6.51
C SER A 366 -13.60 9.08 -6.29
N ALA A 367 -12.69 8.46 -7.05
CA ALA A 367 -11.26 8.75 -6.97
C ALA A 367 -10.93 10.17 -7.50
N LEU A 368 -11.62 10.64 -8.55
CA LEU A 368 -11.49 12.01 -9.04
C LEU A 368 -11.94 13.03 -7.99
N VAL A 369 -13.08 12.78 -7.31
CA VAL A 369 -13.50 13.61 -6.18
C VAL A 369 -12.44 13.58 -5.09
N GLY A 370 -11.85 12.41 -4.79
CA GLY A 370 -10.74 12.28 -3.85
C GLY A 370 -9.54 13.18 -4.22
N VAL A 371 -9.15 13.23 -5.50
CA VAL A 371 -8.07 14.13 -5.97
C VAL A 371 -8.42 15.59 -5.74
N LEU A 372 -9.64 16.00 -6.12
CA LEU A 372 -10.07 17.41 -5.98
C LEU A 372 -10.13 17.82 -4.50
N VAL A 373 -10.64 16.96 -3.63
CA VAL A 373 -10.69 17.20 -2.18
C VAL A 373 -9.27 17.26 -1.60
N SER A 374 -8.41 16.27 -1.95
CA SER A 374 -7.03 16.22 -1.46
C SER A 374 -6.26 17.48 -1.86
N VAL A 375 -6.25 17.84 -3.14
CA VAL A 375 -5.53 19.03 -3.62
C VAL A 375 -6.11 20.30 -3.01
N GLY A 376 -7.44 20.44 -3.00
CA GLY A 376 -8.12 21.61 -2.44
C GLY A 376 -7.74 21.83 -0.97
N PHE A 377 -7.91 20.81 -0.11
CA PHE A 377 -7.58 20.96 1.32
C PHE A 377 -6.08 21.12 1.57
N ASN A 378 -5.22 20.46 0.79
CA ASN A 378 -3.78 20.66 0.92
C ASN A 378 -3.35 22.09 0.64
N ILE A 379 -3.90 22.75 -0.41
CA ILE A 379 -3.60 24.16 -0.74
C ILE A 379 -4.00 25.11 0.41
N PHE A 380 -5.10 24.83 1.13
CA PHE A 380 -5.55 25.65 2.25
C PHE A 380 -4.84 25.34 3.57
N LEU A 381 -4.61 24.06 3.88
CA LEU A 381 -4.14 23.65 5.20
C LEU A 381 -2.62 23.60 5.33
N ILE A 382 -1.88 23.32 4.25
CA ILE A 382 -0.41 23.27 4.31
C ILE A 382 0.19 24.63 4.69
N PRO A 383 -0.23 25.79 4.12
CA PRO A 383 0.33 27.09 4.50
C PRO A 383 0.12 27.43 5.97
N LEU A 384 -0.95 26.92 6.59
CA LEU A 384 -1.32 27.19 7.98
C LEU A 384 -0.66 26.24 8.99
N TYR A 385 -0.57 24.96 8.64
CA TYR A 385 -0.23 23.90 9.59
C TYR A 385 0.90 22.96 9.11
N GLY A 386 1.50 23.21 7.95
CA GLY A 386 2.58 22.38 7.40
C GLY A 386 2.20 20.89 7.27
N ALA A 387 3.02 19.99 7.80
CA ALA A 387 2.79 18.54 7.76
C ALA A 387 1.49 18.11 8.47
N VAL A 388 1.11 18.82 9.54
CA VAL A 388 -0.16 18.56 10.24
C VAL A 388 -1.34 18.88 9.32
N GLY A 389 -1.28 20.02 8.60
CA GLY A 389 -2.29 20.39 7.60
C GLY A 389 -2.45 19.35 6.51
N CYS A 390 -1.32 18.80 6.04
CA CYS A 390 -1.28 17.71 5.08
C CYS A 390 -1.97 16.43 5.62
N ALA A 391 -1.71 16.05 6.87
CA ALA A 391 -2.35 14.89 7.51
C ALA A 391 -3.86 15.07 7.71
N ILE A 392 -4.31 16.30 8.05
CA ILE A 392 -5.73 16.63 8.14
C ILE A 392 -6.39 16.55 6.74
N ALA A 393 -5.74 17.07 5.69
CA ALA A 393 -6.24 16.98 4.32
C ALA A 393 -6.38 15.51 3.87
N ALA A 394 -5.38 14.66 4.20
CA ALA A 394 -5.45 13.23 3.95
C ALA A 394 -6.64 12.57 4.67
N LEU A 395 -6.84 12.89 5.96
CA LEU A 395 -8.00 12.40 6.74
C LEU A 395 -9.32 12.79 6.08
N ILE A 396 -9.52 14.06 5.76
CA ILE A 396 -10.75 14.55 5.13
C ILE A 396 -10.99 13.81 3.80
N THR A 397 -9.94 13.68 2.99
CA THR A 397 -10.01 12.97 1.70
C THR A 397 -10.46 11.53 1.88
N GLN A 398 -9.88 10.79 2.84
CA GLN A 398 -10.24 9.40 3.08
C GLN A 398 -11.68 9.26 3.59
N VAL A 399 -12.14 10.16 4.46
CA VAL A 399 -13.52 10.17 4.95
C VAL A 399 -14.51 10.41 3.80
N VAL A 400 -14.24 11.41 2.94
CA VAL A 400 -15.10 11.72 1.79
C VAL A 400 -15.16 10.56 0.81
N VAL A 401 -14.00 10.01 0.40
CA VAL A 401 -13.95 8.87 -0.54
C VAL A 401 -14.66 7.66 0.05
N SER A 402 -14.39 7.31 1.30
CA SER A 402 -15.04 6.19 1.99
C SER A 402 -16.55 6.35 2.04
N PHE A 403 -17.04 7.53 2.38
CA PHE A 403 -18.46 7.83 2.42
C PHE A 403 -19.12 7.63 1.06
N ILE A 404 -18.50 8.14 -0.01
CA ILE A 404 -18.98 7.95 -1.38
C ILE A 404 -19.05 6.47 -1.75
N LEU A 405 -18.00 5.68 -1.45
CA LEU A 405 -17.97 4.25 -1.76
C LEU A 405 -19.06 3.47 -0.99
N VAL A 406 -19.30 3.79 0.27
CA VAL A 406 -20.41 3.21 1.07
C VAL A 406 -21.74 3.53 0.43
N LEU A 407 -22.01 4.79 0.09
CA LEU A 407 -23.26 5.21 -0.56
C LEU A 407 -23.51 4.51 -1.89
N ILE A 408 -22.45 4.40 -2.74
CA ILE A 408 -22.55 3.70 -4.03
C ILE A 408 -22.86 2.22 -3.80
N SER A 409 -22.18 1.58 -2.86
CA SER A 409 -22.40 0.17 -2.53
C SER A 409 -23.80 -0.10 -2.01
N ALA A 410 -24.29 0.77 -1.13
CA ALA A 410 -25.67 0.70 -0.62
C ALA A 410 -26.68 0.83 -1.77
N LYS A 411 -26.48 1.78 -2.69
CA LYS A 411 -27.40 2.04 -3.81
C LYS A 411 -27.33 0.97 -4.90
N LYS A 412 -26.14 0.50 -5.25
CA LYS A 412 -25.94 -0.43 -6.41
C LYS A 412 -26.07 -1.89 -6.03
N LEU A 413 -25.61 -2.27 -4.85
CA LEU A 413 -25.56 -3.66 -4.38
C LEU A 413 -26.55 -3.95 -3.23
N ARG A 414 -27.26 -2.91 -2.76
CA ARG A 414 -28.24 -3.00 -1.66
C ARG A 414 -27.63 -3.59 -0.37
N ILE A 415 -26.39 -3.23 -0.10
CA ILE A 415 -25.64 -3.68 1.07
C ILE A 415 -25.65 -2.60 2.12
N TYR A 416 -26.06 -2.96 3.34
CA TYR A 416 -26.17 -2.06 4.48
C TYR A 416 -25.54 -2.72 5.70
N PHE A 417 -24.93 -1.93 6.56
CA PHE A 417 -24.63 -2.38 7.90
C PHE A 417 -25.92 -2.50 8.71
N SER A 418 -26.04 -3.62 9.42
CA SER A 418 -27.17 -3.78 10.36
C SER A 418 -27.05 -2.79 11.52
N VAL A 419 -28.16 -2.37 12.06
CA VAL A 419 -28.22 -1.50 13.26
C VAL A 419 -27.40 -2.13 14.40
N LYS A 420 -27.47 -3.47 14.55
CA LYS A 420 -26.69 -4.21 15.54
C LYS A 420 -25.17 -4.04 15.32
N SER A 421 -24.70 -4.04 14.08
CA SER A 421 -23.29 -3.81 13.77
C SER A 421 -22.85 -2.38 14.06
N LEU A 422 -23.72 -1.39 13.75
CA LEU A 422 -23.45 0.01 14.07
C LEU A 422 -23.38 0.23 15.59
N LEU A 423 -24.31 -0.33 16.35
CA LEU A 423 -24.30 -0.27 17.82
C LEU A 423 -23.06 -0.95 18.40
N ALA A 424 -22.61 -2.07 17.81
CA ALA A 424 -21.38 -2.73 18.23
C ALA A 424 -20.14 -1.84 18.00
N PHE A 425 -20.03 -1.14 16.87
CA PHE A 425 -18.94 -0.19 16.62
C PHE A 425 -19.00 1.02 17.58
N ILE A 426 -20.17 1.59 17.80
CA ILE A 426 -20.34 2.72 18.74
C ILE A 426 -19.99 2.26 20.15
N GLY A 427 -20.53 1.13 20.62
CA GLY A 427 -20.23 0.57 21.94
C GLY A 427 -18.76 0.24 22.12
N PHE A 428 -18.14 -0.40 21.13
CA PHE A 428 -16.71 -0.68 21.13
C PHE A 428 -15.88 0.59 21.25
N THR A 429 -16.11 1.57 20.38
CA THR A 429 -15.35 2.83 20.36
C THR A 429 -15.54 3.62 21.65
N SER A 430 -16.82 3.82 22.08
CA SER A 430 -17.11 4.59 23.31
C SER A 430 -16.52 3.92 24.56
N SER A 431 -16.56 2.59 24.65
CA SER A 431 -15.98 1.86 25.78
C SER A 431 -14.46 1.97 25.84
N LEU A 432 -13.77 1.94 24.70
CA LEU A 432 -12.34 2.18 24.63
C LEU A 432 -11.96 3.58 25.16
N PHE A 433 -12.69 4.61 24.76
CA PHE A 433 -12.42 5.97 25.24
C PHE A 433 -12.83 6.17 26.70
N ALA A 434 -13.95 5.57 27.16
CA ALA A 434 -14.39 5.66 28.54
C ALA A 434 -13.39 5.03 29.53
N ILE A 435 -12.87 3.83 29.22
CA ILE A 435 -11.88 3.17 30.10
C ILE A 435 -10.58 3.97 30.17
N LYS A 436 -10.24 4.68 29.10
CA LYS A 436 -9.02 5.51 29.07
C LYS A 436 -9.12 6.75 29.95
N MET A 437 -10.33 7.28 30.17
CA MET A 437 -10.55 8.38 31.11
C MET A 437 -10.31 7.94 32.56
N THR A 438 -10.48 6.65 32.86
CA THR A 438 -10.31 6.09 34.23
C THR A 438 -8.90 5.55 34.48
N LEU A 439 -8.22 5.03 33.43
CA LEU A 439 -6.89 4.43 33.54
C LEU A 439 -5.83 5.42 33.05
N ASN A 440 -5.26 6.18 33.96
CA ASN A 440 -4.15 7.10 33.65
C ASN A 440 -2.78 6.45 33.95
N LEU A 441 -2.37 5.53 33.08
CA LEU A 441 -1.04 4.91 33.14
C LEU A 441 -0.04 5.81 32.40
N GLY A 442 1.14 6.02 32.97
CA GLY A 442 2.23 6.81 32.33
C GLY A 442 2.64 6.26 30.94
N SER A 443 3.49 6.98 30.20
CA SER A 443 4.00 6.54 28.90
C SER A 443 5.07 5.46 29.07
N SER A 444 4.71 4.19 28.90
CA SER A 444 5.64 3.04 29.01
C SER A 444 5.19 1.89 28.13
N ILE A 445 6.08 0.94 27.91
CA ILE A 445 5.75 -0.31 27.21
C ILE A 445 4.59 -1.05 27.90
N GLN A 446 4.49 -0.97 29.23
CA GLN A 446 3.41 -1.57 30.00
C GLN A 446 2.05 -0.94 29.63
N LYS A 447 1.97 0.38 29.51
CA LYS A 447 0.78 1.08 29.05
C LYS A 447 0.37 0.64 27.65
N PHE A 448 1.34 0.57 26.72
CA PHE A 448 1.10 0.11 25.35
C PHE A 448 0.50 -1.31 25.35
N LEU A 449 1.10 -2.25 26.10
CA LEU A 449 0.60 -3.62 26.20
C LEU A 449 -0.79 -3.70 26.81
N VAL A 450 -1.08 -2.89 27.84
CA VAL A 450 -2.41 -2.80 28.46
C VAL A 450 -3.42 -2.25 27.46
N ASP A 451 -3.10 -1.17 26.75
CA ASP A 451 -4.02 -0.58 25.75
C ASP A 451 -4.31 -1.57 24.61
N VAL A 452 -3.32 -2.34 24.14
CA VAL A 452 -3.52 -3.42 23.16
C VAL A 452 -4.41 -4.52 23.73
N LEU A 453 -4.20 -4.95 24.97
CA LEU A 453 -5.02 -5.95 25.63
C LEU A 453 -6.48 -5.49 25.77
N ILE A 454 -6.70 -4.25 26.17
CA ILE A 454 -8.04 -3.64 26.26
C ILE A 454 -8.75 -3.69 24.90
N VAL A 455 -8.07 -3.29 23.82
CA VAL A 455 -8.62 -3.36 22.47
C VAL A 455 -9.03 -4.79 22.11
N VAL A 456 -8.18 -5.78 22.38
CA VAL A 456 -8.47 -7.19 22.09
C VAL A 456 -9.68 -7.67 22.90
N VAL A 457 -9.70 -7.43 24.21
CA VAL A 457 -10.79 -7.86 25.09
C VAL A 457 -12.12 -7.24 24.64
N PHE A 458 -12.14 -5.94 24.37
CA PHE A 458 -13.37 -5.28 23.92
C PHE A 458 -13.80 -5.69 22.52
N ALA A 459 -12.85 -6.02 21.62
CA ALA A 459 -13.19 -6.55 20.31
C ALA A 459 -13.99 -7.87 20.41
N PHE A 460 -13.66 -8.73 21.38
CA PHE A 460 -14.44 -9.93 21.67
C PHE A 460 -15.76 -9.63 22.37
N LEU A 461 -15.78 -8.75 23.37
CA LEU A 461 -17.00 -8.38 24.12
C LEU A 461 -18.09 -7.78 23.21
N PHE A 462 -17.72 -6.90 22.28
CA PHE A 462 -18.65 -6.27 21.34
C PHE A 462 -18.87 -7.08 20.06
N SER A 463 -18.40 -8.34 20.01
CA SER A 463 -18.51 -9.21 18.82
C SER A 463 -17.98 -8.56 17.54
N ILE A 464 -16.96 -7.71 17.67
CA ILE A 464 -16.17 -7.21 16.53
C ILE A 464 -15.37 -8.37 15.92
N VAL A 465 -14.75 -9.19 16.78
CA VAL A 465 -14.13 -10.46 16.43
C VAL A 465 -15.07 -11.57 16.93
N ASP A 466 -15.68 -12.29 16.00
CA ASP A 466 -16.51 -13.46 16.29
C ASP A 466 -15.87 -14.69 15.62
N LEU A 467 -15.39 -15.62 16.45
CA LEU A 467 -14.74 -16.84 15.99
C LEU A 467 -15.65 -17.72 15.12
N LYS A 468 -16.98 -17.70 15.38
CA LYS A 468 -17.96 -18.44 14.56
C LYS A 468 -18.04 -17.83 13.16
N SER A 469 -18.09 -16.52 13.07
CA SER A 469 -18.10 -15.80 11.78
C SER A 469 -16.80 -15.97 11.00
N LEU A 470 -15.65 -16.02 11.68
CA LEU A 470 -14.36 -16.34 11.06
C LEU A 470 -14.33 -17.75 10.47
N ARG A 471 -14.86 -18.72 11.22
CA ARG A 471 -14.96 -20.12 10.74
C ARG A 471 -15.91 -20.23 9.53
N LYS A 472 -16.99 -19.46 9.51
CA LYS A 472 -17.91 -19.40 8.36
C LYS A 472 -17.23 -18.83 7.11
N ILE A 473 -16.43 -17.76 7.24
CA ILE A 473 -15.62 -17.22 6.12
C ILE A 473 -14.64 -18.27 5.58
N TRP A 474 -14.03 -19.04 6.48
CA TRP A 474 -13.11 -20.11 6.08
C TRP A 474 -13.85 -21.22 5.30
N GLN A 475 -15.04 -21.64 5.76
CA GLN A 475 -15.88 -22.62 5.07
C GLN A 475 -16.36 -22.13 3.71
N LEU A 476 -16.85 -20.87 3.60
CA LEU A 476 -17.23 -20.26 2.33
C LEU A 476 -16.07 -20.18 1.33
N LYS A 477 -14.82 -20.15 1.82
CA LYS A 477 -13.63 -20.23 0.98
C LYS A 477 -13.35 -21.66 0.51
N GLU A 478 -13.60 -22.66 1.32
CA GLU A 478 -13.46 -24.07 0.94
C GLU A 478 -14.53 -24.49 -0.08
N ASP A 479 -15.77 -24.03 0.08
CA ASP A 479 -16.88 -24.25 -0.86
C ASP A 479 -16.70 -23.43 -2.15
N ALA A 480 -15.81 -22.42 -2.12
CA ALA A 480 -15.51 -21.56 -3.26
C ALA A 480 -14.42 -22.12 -4.19
N GLN A 481 -13.84 -23.26 -3.85
CA GLN A 481 -12.78 -23.97 -4.57
C GLN A 481 -13.24 -25.26 -5.15
#